data_f17015e8660498ab518f3f2f3fa9232b
#
_entry.id   f17015e8660498ab518f3f2f3fa9232b
#
_cell.length_a   1.000
_cell.length_b   1.000
_cell.length_c   1.000
_cell.angle_alpha   90.00
_cell.angle_beta   90.00
_cell.angle_gamma   90.00
#
_symmetry.space_group_name_H-M   'P 1'
#
loop_
_entity.id
_entity.type
_entity.pdbx_description
1 polymer ?
#
loop_
_entity_poly.entity_id
_entity_poly.type
_entity_poly.pdbx_seq_one_letter_code
_entity_poly.pdbx_strand_id
1 'polypeptide(L)'
;MTLFANFRAGPFGAVCSPYLLDGDALADPPTMTSVDWGAAPVMLRDRDVILATHGFNVSYVSGLRSLSRLEQALALANNEAFLGVLWPGDWILPAINYPFENGVASKAGRLL
;
A
#
# COMPACT_ATOMS: atom_id res chain seq x y z
N MET A 1 -1.46 7.40 12.63
CA MET A 1 -1.35 5.92 12.46
C MET A 1 -1.12 5.64 10.99
N THR A 2 -0.05 4.95 10.67
CA THR A 2 0.30 4.56 9.29
C THR A 2 0.05 3.07 9.13
N LEU A 3 -0.88 2.71 8.25
CA LEU A 3 -1.14 1.34 7.85
C LEU A 3 -1.00 1.22 6.33
N PHE A 4 -0.60 0.06 5.87
CA PHE A 4 -0.57 -0.26 4.45
C PHE A 4 -1.42 -1.48 4.17
N ALA A 5 -2.28 -1.39 3.16
CA ALA A 5 -2.96 -2.53 2.57
C ALA A 5 -2.08 -3.07 1.45
N ASN A 6 -1.51 -4.26 1.63
CA ASN A 6 -0.58 -4.84 0.68
C ASN A 6 -1.27 -5.92 -0.17
N PHE A 7 -1.30 -5.69 -1.47
CA PHE A 7 -1.84 -6.61 -2.49
C PHE A 7 -0.74 -7.32 -3.29
N ARG A 8 0.53 -7.10 -2.95
CA ARG A 8 1.66 -7.67 -3.69
C ARG A 8 1.91 -9.12 -3.22
N ALA A 9 1.84 -10.07 -4.13
CA ALA A 9 2.00 -11.49 -3.82
C ALA A 9 3.31 -12.08 -4.34
N GLY A 10 4.11 -11.33 -5.06
CA GLY A 10 5.36 -11.82 -5.64
C GLY A 10 5.68 -11.15 -6.98
N PRO A 11 6.55 -11.76 -7.79
CA PRO A 11 6.97 -11.19 -9.08
C PRO A 11 5.85 -11.23 -10.12
N PHE A 12 6.08 -10.57 -11.25
CA PHE A 12 5.23 -10.60 -12.44
C PHE A 12 3.81 -10.07 -12.24
N GLY A 13 3.65 -9.07 -11.37
CA GLY A 13 2.38 -8.42 -11.16
C GLY A 13 1.36 -9.26 -10.39
N ALA A 14 1.81 -10.27 -9.65
CA ALA A 14 0.93 -11.10 -8.85
C ALA A 14 0.20 -10.30 -7.77
N VAL A 15 -1.11 -10.51 -7.67
CA VAL A 15 -1.99 -9.87 -6.70
C VAL A 15 -2.50 -10.93 -5.72
N CYS A 16 -2.45 -10.64 -4.43
CA CYS A 16 -3.01 -11.49 -3.37
C CYS A 16 -4.22 -10.85 -2.71
N SER A 17 -4.91 -11.62 -1.90
CA SER A 17 -5.84 -11.06 -0.92
C SER A 17 -5.07 -10.11 0.01
N PRO A 18 -5.61 -8.93 0.32
CA PRO A 18 -4.85 -7.95 1.07
C PRO A 18 -4.57 -8.39 2.50
N TYR A 19 -3.44 -7.95 3.00
CA TYR A 19 -3.12 -7.97 4.43
C TYR A 19 -2.58 -6.60 4.83
N LEU A 20 -2.69 -6.28 6.09
CA LEU A 20 -2.18 -5.03 6.61
C LEU A 20 -0.69 -5.15 6.92
N LEU A 21 0.03 -4.05 6.73
CA LEU A 21 1.38 -3.86 7.23
C LEU A 21 1.38 -2.69 8.21
N ASP A 22 2.03 -2.88 9.33
CA ASP A 22 2.28 -1.85 10.34
C ASP A 22 3.78 -1.86 10.68
N GLY A 23 4.36 -0.69 10.90
CA GLY A 23 5.78 -0.59 11.25
C GLY A 23 6.43 0.69 10.76
N ASP A 24 7.76 0.70 10.76
CA ASP A 24 8.56 1.82 10.29
C ASP A 24 8.97 1.64 8.82
N ALA A 25 8.23 2.29 7.95
CA ALA A 25 8.47 2.26 6.51
C ALA A 25 9.65 3.13 6.06
N LEU A 26 10.11 4.03 6.92
CA LEU A 26 11.25 4.93 6.63
C LEU A 26 12.58 4.39 7.18
N ALA A 27 12.56 3.33 7.97
CA ALA A 27 13.77 2.62 8.38
C ALA A 27 14.52 2.04 7.18
N ASP A 28 15.80 1.77 7.33
CA ASP A 28 16.63 1.18 6.29
C ASP A 28 17.34 -0.09 6.79
N PRO A 29 16.86 -1.27 6.41
CA PRO A 29 15.65 -1.56 5.62
C PRO A 29 14.35 -1.27 6.39
N PRO A 30 13.21 -1.13 5.70
CA PRO A 30 11.92 -0.97 6.37
C PRO A 30 11.58 -2.14 7.28
N THR A 31 11.07 -1.85 8.48
CA THR A 31 10.68 -2.84 9.48
C THR A 31 9.16 -2.92 9.57
N MET A 32 8.57 -3.82 8.77
CA MET A 32 7.12 -3.97 8.67
C MET A 32 6.66 -5.29 9.28
N THR A 33 5.53 -5.25 9.97
CA THR A 33 4.87 -6.43 10.54
C THR A 33 3.54 -6.66 9.84
N SER A 34 3.28 -7.90 9.43
CA SER A 34 2.00 -8.27 8.83
C SER A 34 0.91 -8.41 9.89
N VAL A 35 -0.25 -7.84 9.61
CA VAL A 35 -1.45 -7.96 10.42
C VAL A 35 -2.58 -8.47 9.53
N ASP A 36 -3.43 -9.35 10.08
CA ASP A 36 -4.56 -9.90 9.34
C ASP A 36 -5.53 -8.79 8.90
N TRP A 37 -6.04 -8.90 7.67
CA TRP A 37 -6.98 -7.92 7.12
C TRP A 37 -8.23 -7.76 7.98
N GLY A 38 -8.66 -8.83 8.64
CA GLY A 38 -9.80 -8.81 9.55
C GLY A 38 -9.65 -7.85 10.72
N ALA A 39 -8.45 -7.40 11.06
CA ALA A 39 -8.20 -6.40 12.09
C ALA A 39 -8.51 -4.96 11.63
N ALA A 40 -8.62 -4.70 10.32
CA ALA A 40 -8.81 -3.36 9.78
C ALA A 40 -10.03 -2.62 10.35
N PRO A 41 -11.23 -3.25 10.46
CA PRO A 41 -12.39 -2.56 11.03
C PRO A 41 -12.18 -2.09 12.47
N VAL A 42 -11.43 -2.82 13.27
CA VAL A 42 -11.14 -2.44 14.66
C VAL A 42 -10.08 -1.33 14.69
N MET A 43 -9.03 -1.45 13.90
CA MET A 43 -7.92 -0.48 13.87
C MET A 43 -8.34 0.89 13.32
N LEU A 44 -9.32 0.91 12.41
CA LEU A 44 -9.79 2.12 11.73
C LEU A 44 -11.11 2.65 12.30
N ARG A 45 -11.65 2.02 13.34
CA ARG A 45 -12.92 2.42 13.96
C ARG A 45 -12.86 3.88 14.43
N ASP A 46 -13.96 4.60 14.18
CA ASP A 46 -14.14 6.00 14.59
C ASP A 46 -13.05 6.95 14.08
N ARG A 47 -12.46 6.62 12.94
CA ARG A 47 -11.46 7.44 12.28
C ARG A 47 -11.88 7.83 10.87
N ASP A 48 -11.51 9.03 10.47
CA ASP A 48 -11.56 9.45 9.08
C ASP A 48 -10.36 8.85 8.35
N VAL A 49 -10.60 8.01 7.36
CA VAL A 49 -9.53 7.28 6.67
C VAL A 49 -9.15 7.99 5.37
N ILE A 50 -7.89 8.37 5.27
CA ILE A 50 -7.30 8.89 4.05
C ILE A 50 -6.65 7.71 3.32
N LEU A 51 -7.18 7.38 2.15
CA LEU A 51 -6.68 6.32 1.29
C LEU A 51 -5.74 6.91 0.24
N ALA A 52 -4.54 6.38 0.12
CA ALA A 52 -3.59 6.80 -0.89
C ALA A 52 -2.90 5.58 -1.53
N THR A 53 -2.59 5.68 -2.81
CA THR A 53 -1.87 4.64 -3.54
C THR A 53 -0.68 5.24 -4.30
N HIS A 54 0.33 4.43 -4.57
CA HIS A 54 1.44 4.82 -5.42
C HIS A 54 1.08 4.67 -6.91
N GLY A 55 1.89 5.29 -7.75
CA GLY A 55 1.70 5.25 -9.20
C GLY A 55 2.28 4.00 -9.87
N PHE A 56 2.34 4.07 -11.17
CA PHE A 56 3.00 3.09 -12.04
C PHE A 56 4.52 3.06 -11.80
N ASN A 57 5.11 1.88 -11.98
CA ASN A 57 6.57 1.67 -11.88
C ASN A 57 7.16 2.04 -10.50
N VAL A 58 6.44 1.70 -9.44
CA VAL A 58 6.88 1.93 -8.07
C VAL A 58 7.12 0.59 -7.37
N SER A 59 8.34 0.38 -6.88
CA SER A 59 8.70 -0.81 -6.12
C SER A 59 8.04 -0.81 -4.74
N TYR A 60 8.05 -1.97 -4.08
CA TYR A 60 7.53 -2.13 -2.71
C TYR A 60 8.15 -1.10 -1.74
N VAL A 61 9.49 -1.04 -1.69
CA VAL A 61 10.18 -0.13 -0.76
C VAL A 61 9.93 1.34 -1.11
N SER A 62 9.97 1.68 -2.41
CA SER A 62 9.67 3.05 -2.85
C SER A 62 8.23 3.44 -2.56
N GLY A 63 7.28 2.52 -2.71
CA GLY A 63 5.88 2.72 -2.36
C GLY A 63 5.70 2.99 -0.87
N LEU A 64 6.30 2.17 -0.01
CA LEU A 64 6.27 2.38 1.44
C LEU A 64 6.80 3.77 1.82
N ARG A 65 7.96 4.12 1.30
CA ARG A 65 8.63 5.39 1.64
C ARG A 65 7.88 6.62 1.13
N SER A 66 7.42 6.59 -0.12
CA SER A 66 6.71 7.74 -0.68
C SER A 66 5.36 7.97 -0.02
N LEU A 67 4.61 6.90 0.29
CA LEU A 67 3.35 7.02 0.99
C LEU A 67 3.53 7.47 2.45
N SER A 68 4.57 7.00 3.14
CA SER A 68 4.88 7.46 4.49
C SER A 68 5.28 8.95 4.53
N ARG A 69 6.02 9.41 3.53
CA ARG A 69 6.35 10.83 3.42
C ARG A 69 5.12 11.68 3.12
N LEU A 70 4.21 11.17 2.30
CA LEU A 70 2.93 11.84 2.05
C LEU A 70 2.12 11.97 3.34
N GLU A 71 2.01 10.90 4.12
CA GLU A 71 1.33 10.95 5.42
C GLU A 71 1.92 12.02 6.33
N GLN A 72 3.25 12.06 6.45
CA GLN A 72 3.94 13.07 7.26
C GLN A 72 3.63 14.50 6.78
N ALA A 73 3.62 14.71 5.46
CA ALA A 73 3.33 16.01 4.87
C ALA A 73 1.88 16.46 5.09
N LEU A 74 0.95 15.52 5.20
CA LEU A 74 -0.46 15.81 5.46
C LEU A 74 -0.72 16.27 6.90
N ALA A 75 0.16 15.96 7.84
CA ALA A 75 0.05 16.34 9.26
C ALA A 75 -1.34 16.01 9.84
N LEU A 76 -1.72 14.73 9.79
CA LEU A 76 -3.06 14.27 10.14
C LEU A 76 -3.42 14.54 11.60
N ALA A 77 -4.72 14.80 11.84
CA ALA A 77 -5.27 14.90 13.18
C ALA A 77 -5.37 13.53 13.87
N ASN A 78 -5.61 13.54 15.19
CA ASN A 78 -5.66 12.29 15.98
C ASN A 78 -6.80 11.35 15.59
N ASN A 79 -7.90 11.87 15.04
CA ASN A 79 -9.05 11.11 14.56
C ASN A 79 -8.90 10.66 13.10
N GLU A 80 -7.82 11.01 12.43
CA GLU A 80 -7.54 10.63 11.06
C GLU A 80 -6.55 9.47 11.01
N ALA A 81 -6.75 8.56 10.08
CA ALA A 81 -5.86 7.45 9.81
C ALA A 81 -5.46 7.43 8.34
N PHE A 82 -4.23 7.06 8.07
CA PHE A 82 -3.70 6.91 6.71
C PHE A 82 -3.62 5.43 6.33
N LEU A 83 -4.20 5.08 5.20
CA LEU A 83 -4.12 3.74 4.63
C LEU A 83 -3.44 3.83 3.25
N GLY A 84 -2.19 3.44 3.19
CA GLY A 84 -1.44 3.36 1.95
C GLY A 84 -1.73 2.03 1.23
N VAL A 85 -1.99 2.08 -0.06
CA VAL A 85 -2.25 0.89 -0.87
C VAL A 85 -1.03 0.54 -1.70
N LEU A 86 -0.51 -0.67 -1.51
CA LEU A 86 0.62 -1.22 -2.25
C LEU A 86 0.13 -2.27 -3.25
N TRP A 87 0.36 -2.02 -4.53
CA TRP A 87 -0.01 -2.94 -5.60
C TRP A 87 1.20 -3.23 -6.51
N PRO A 88 1.25 -4.38 -7.21
CA PRO A 88 2.42 -4.74 -8.02
C PRO A 88 2.43 -4.02 -9.37
N GLY A 89 2.88 -2.77 -9.38
CA GLY A 89 2.95 -1.93 -10.57
C GLY A 89 4.33 -1.85 -11.24
N ASP A 90 5.28 -2.69 -10.83
CA ASP A 90 6.68 -2.64 -11.28
C ASP A 90 7.22 -3.99 -11.77
N TRP A 91 6.34 -4.90 -12.22
CA TRP A 91 6.75 -6.24 -12.61
C TRP A 91 7.41 -6.28 -14.01
N ILE A 92 8.38 -7.17 -14.19
CA ILE A 92 9.15 -7.42 -15.41
C ILE A 92 9.92 -6.18 -15.91
N LEU A 93 9.41 -5.53 -16.94
CA LEU A 93 9.99 -4.36 -17.59
C LEU A 93 8.96 -3.23 -17.57
N PRO A 94 9.10 -2.23 -16.68
CA PRO A 94 8.05 -1.25 -16.43
C PRO A 94 7.55 -0.52 -17.68
N ALA A 95 8.45 -0.16 -18.61
CA ALA A 95 8.07 0.54 -19.82
C ALA A 95 7.20 -0.31 -20.77
N ILE A 96 7.33 -1.65 -20.72
CA ILE A 96 6.54 -2.60 -21.52
C ILE A 96 5.27 -3.00 -20.77
N ASN A 97 5.32 -3.01 -19.43
CA ASN A 97 4.21 -3.43 -18.58
C ASN A 97 3.02 -2.49 -18.62
N TYR A 98 3.25 -1.22 -18.88
CA TYR A 98 2.22 -0.20 -18.73
C TYR A 98 0.87 -0.58 -19.35
N PRO A 99 0.80 -1.12 -20.58
CA PRO A 99 -0.48 -1.53 -21.17
C PRO A 99 -1.18 -2.68 -20.42
N PHE A 100 -0.41 -3.50 -19.71
CA PHE A 100 -0.93 -4.69 -19.00
C PHE A 100 -1.26 -4.41 -17.54
N GLU A 101 -0.69 -3.38 -16.93
CA GLU A 101 -0.89 -3.05 -15.52
C GLU A 101 -2.29 -2.53 -15.20
N ASN A 102 -3.03 -2.08 -16.20
CA ASN A 102 -4.45 -1.75 -16.02
C ASN A 102 -5.25 -2.95 -15.49
N GLY A 103 -4.94 -4.16 -15.95
CA GLY A 103 -5.56 -5.38 -15.44
C GLY A 103 -5.19 -5.69 -13.99
N VAL A 104 -3.92 -5.47 -13.63
CA VAL A 104 -3.42 -5.68 -12.27
C VAL A 104 -4.03 -4.68 -11.30
N ALA A 105 -4.04 -3.40 -11.66
CA ALA A 105 -4.65 -2.35 -10.84
C ALA A 105 -6.14 -2.57 -10.64
N SER A 106 -6.87 -2.96 -11.70
CA SER A 106 -8.30 -3.29 -11.65
C SER A 106 -8.57 -4.49 -10.75
N LYS A 107 -7.72 -5.52 -10.79
CA LYS A 107 -7.84 -6.70 -9.93
C LYS A 107 -7.61 -6.34 -8.46
N ALA A 108 -6.58 -5.53 -8.16
CA ALA A 108 -6.33 -5.04 -6.81
C ALA A 108 -7.49 -4.19 -6.30
N GLY A 109 -8.04 -3.31 -7.14
CA GLY A 109 -9.19 -2.47 -6.80
C GLY A 109 -10.44 -3.26 -6.45
N ARG A 110 -10.68 -4.40 -7.11
CA ARG A 110 -11.82 -5.27 -6.78
C ARG A 110 -11.66 -6.00 -5.45
N LEU A 111 -10.44 -6.14 -4.94
CA LEU A 111 -10.16 -6.77 -3.65
C LEU A 111 -10.19 -5.75 -2.49
N LEU A 112 -10.15 -4.48 -2.81
CA LEU A 112 -10.18 -3.40 -1.83
C LEU A 112 -11.60 -3.15 -1.32
#